data_640aaa774f1d3378047f15838be4664e
#
_entry.id   640aaa774f1d3378047f15838be4664e
#
_cell.length_a   1.000
_cell.length_b   1.000
_cell.length_c   1.000
_cell.angle_alpha   90.00
_cell.angle_beta   90.00
_cell.angle_gamma   90.00
#
_symmetry.space_group_name_H-M   'P 1'
#
loop_
_entity.id
_entity.type
_entity.pdbx_description
1 polymer ?
#
loop_
_entity_poly.entity_id
_entity_poly.type
_entity_poly.pdbx_seq_one_letter_code
_entity_poly.pdbx_strand_id
1 'polypeptide(L)'
;TGGKESAVLSSIDIYDGVIKKESHITTPESVELQEHLRHAVESGITFAEMEVSSQALKYNRVDNMQFDVGIFLNISEDHISLIEHPDFEDYFSSKLKIFGKSRYGVVNMDADFADRILKESKVCEKVLTFSTKNPEADVYGYEIQKDGHETVFMVKTELFDEEFRLTMPGL
;
A
#
# COMPACT_ATOMS: atom_id res chain seq x y z
N THR A 1 -11.05 -5.90 4.90
CA THR A 1 -11.43 -4.96 5.99
C THR A 1 -11.89 -5.67 7.29
N GLY A 2 -11.76 -7.01 7.38
CA GLY A 2 -12.21 -7.74 8.59
C GLY A 2 -13.67 -7.48 8.99
N GLY A 3 -14.55 -7.23 8.00
CA GLY A 3 -15.96 -6.93 8.22
C GLY A 3 -16.29 -5.52 8.70
N LYS A 4 -15.30 -4.60 8.69
CA LYS A 4 -15.50 -3.19 9.01
C LYS A 4 -15.55 -2.36 7.73
N GLU A 5 -16.39 -1.33 7.73
CA GLU A 5 -16.43 -0.35 6.66
C GLU A 5 -15.16 0.51 6.69
N SER A 6 -14.58 0.74 5.52
CA SER A 6 -13.42 1.63 5.35
C SER A 6 -13.67 2.66 4.26
N ALA A 7 -13.12 3.84 4.44
CA ALA A 7 -12.97 4.79 3.35
C ALA A 7 -11.89 4.27 2.40
N VAL A 8 -12.08 4.45 1.10
CA VAL A 8 -11.16 4.01 0.06
C VAL A 8 -10.84 5.19 -0.85
N LEU A 9 -9.55 5.49 -1.01
CA LEU A 9 -9.07 6.49 -1.96
C LEU A 9 -8.02 5.81 -2.86
N SER A 10 -8.43 5.46 -4.08
CA SER A 10 -7.59 4.70 -5.00
C SER A 10 -7.53 5.34 -6.38
N SER A 11 -6.75 4.76 -7.28
CA SER A 11 -6.72 5.16 -8.70
C SER A 11 -8.00 4.80 -9.45
N ILE A 12 -8.86 3.95 -8.88
CA ILE A 12 -10.12 3.49 -9.50
C ILE A 12 -11.30 4.23 -8.90
N ASP A 13 -11.48 4.13 -7.57
CA ASP A 13 -12.65 4.61 -6.87
C ASP A 13 -12.25 5.45 -5.65
N ILE A 14 -13.15 6.40 -5.32
CA ILE A 14 -13.18 7.13 -4.05
C ILE A 14 -14.49 6.80 -3.33
N TYR A 15 -14.37 6.36 -2.07
CA TYR A 15 -15.46 6.21 -1.13
C TYR A 15 -15.07 6.74 0.23
N ASP A 16 -15.86 7.66 0.79
CA ASP A 16 -15.57 8.34 2.06
C ASP A 16 -16.75 8.34 3.05
N GLY A 17 -17.78 7.53 2.77
CA GLY A 17 -19.01 7.48 3.56
C GLY A 17 -20.09 8.45 3.10
N VAL A 18 -19.74 9.52 2.40
CA VAL A 18 -20.64 10.51 1.81
C VAL A 18 -20.60 10.45 0.28
N ILE A 19 -19.42 10.42 -0.28
CA ILE A 19 -19.15 10.41 -1.72
C ILE A 19 -18.74 9.00 -2.15
N LYS A 20 -19.32 8.53 -3.27
CA LYS A 20 -18.84 7.37 -4.01
C LYS A 20 -18.75 7.75 -5.48
N LYS A 21 -17.54 7.81 -6.01
CA LYS A 21 -17.27 8.21 -7.40
C LYS A 21 -16.04 7.49 -7.97
N GLU A 22 -15.93 7.46 -9.29
CA GLU A 22 -14.67 7.12 -9.96
C GLU A 22 -13.60 8.16 -9.64
N SER A 23 -12.37 7.72 -9.48
CA SER A 23 -11.23 8.58 -9.23
C SER A 23 -10.68 9.16 -10.53
N HIS A 24 -10.20 10.39 -10.49
CA HIS A 24 -9.49 11.04 -11.59
C HIS A 24 -7.97 11.08 -11.36
N ILE A 25 -7.53 10.79 -10.15
CA ILE A 25 -6.12 10.84 -9.75
C ILE A 25 -5.90 9.86 -8.59
N THR A 26 -4.78 9.16 -8.59
CA THR A 26 -4.45 8.14 -7.59
C THR A 26 -4.52 8.68 -6.15
N THR A 27 -3.93 9.83 -5.91
CA THR A 27 -3.98 10.52 -4.61
C THR A 27 -4.54 11.92 -4.83
N PRO A 28 -5.68 12.27 -4.23
CA PRO A 28 -6.28 13.60 -4.35
C PRO A 28 -5.33 14.72 -3.93
N GLU A 29 -5.60 15.94 -4.41
CA GLU A 29 -4.90 17.13 -3.93
C GLU A 29 -5.18 17.38 -2.44
N SER A 30 -4.27 18.06 -1.75
CA SER A 30 -4.29 18.14 -0.27
C SER A 30 -5.63 18.60 0.31
N VAL A 31 -6.30 19.56 -0.30
CA VAL A 31 -7.60 20.09 0.21
C VAL A 31 -8.71 19.05 0.02
N GLU A 32 -8.81 18.46 -1.17
CA GLU A 32 -9.80 17.42 -1.48
C GLU A 32 -9.57 16.18 -0.60
N LEU A 33 -8.31 15.80 -0.39
CA LEU A 33 -7.94 14.69 0.48
C LEU A 33 -8.43 14.91 1.92
N GLN A 34 -8.23 16.10 2.48
CA GLN A 34 -8.70 16.44 3.82
C GLN A 34 -10.24 16.47 3.90
N GLU A 35 -10.92 16.87 2.83
CA GLU A 35 -12.38 16.81 2.76
C GLU A 35 -12.89 15.37 2.80
N HIS A 36 -12.31 14.45 2.03
CA HIS A 36 -12.66 13.03 2.06
C HIS A 36 -12.42 12.40 3.45
N LEU A 37 -11.31 12.72 4.10
CA LEU A 37 -11.03 12.24 5.45
C LEU A 37 -12.01 12.80 6.48
N ARG A 38 -12.42 14.07 6.35
CA ARG A 38 -13.46 14.67 7.19
C ARG A 38 -14.80 13.97 7.01
N HIS A 39 -15.22 13.69 5.76
CA HIS A 39 -16.44 12.93 5.46
C HIS A 39 -16.40 11.55 6.12
N ALA A 40 -15.28 10.84 6.03
CA ALA A 40 -15.12 9.53 6.65
C ALA A 40 -15.34 9.61 8.18
N VAL A 41 -14.71 10.58 8.84
CA VAL A 41 -14.88 10.80 10.29
C VAL A 41 -16.33 11.14 10.65
N GLU A 42 -16.98 12.07 9.92
CA GLU A 42 -18.35 12.48 10.15
C GLU A 42 -19.37 11.35 9.89
N SER A 43 -19.03 10.41 8.99
CA SER A 43 -19.80 9.19 8.71
C SER A 43 -19.57 8.07 9.72
N GLY A 44 -18.66 8.25 10.71
CA GLY A 44 -18.31 7.24 11.71
C GLY A 44 -17.39 6.13 11.18
N ILE A 45 -16.80 6.29 10.00
CA ILE A 45 -15.82 5.37 9.44
C ILE A 45 -14.51 5.52 10.22
N THR A 46 -13.97 4.40 10.71
CA THR A 46 -12.78 4.38 11.56
C THR A 46 -11.52 3.88 10.85
N PHE A 47 -11.65 3.41 9.62
CA PHE A 47 -10.54 2.91 8.80
C PHE A 47 -10.53 3.65 7.45
N ALA A 48 -9.34 4.00 6.99
CA ALA A 48 -9.15 4.54 5.65
C ALA A 48 -7.98 3.81 4.97
N GLU A 49 -8.19 3.44 3.73
CA GLU A 49 -7.20 2.82 2.86
C GLU A 49 -6.98 3.74 1.67
N MET A 50 -5.72 4.03 1.37
CA MET A 50 -5.42 4.89 0.23
C MET A 50 -4.17 4.48 -0.53
N GLU A 51 -4.21 4.66 -1.83
CA GLU A 51 -3.03 4.62 -2.67
C GLU A 51 -2.30 5.96 -2.59
N VAL A 52 -1.01 5.91 -2.21
CA VAL A 52 -0.17 7.09 -2.12
C VAL A 52 0.83 7.09 -3.26
N SER A 53 0.60 7.94 -4.26
CA SER A 53 1.48 8.05 -5.42
C SER A 53 2.83 8.68 -5.07
N SER A 54 3.85 8.38 -5.87
CA SER A 54 5.17 9.00 -5.74
C SER A 54 5.11 10.52 -5.84
N GLN A 55 4.25 11.04 -6.71
CA GLN A 55 4.00 12.48 -6.85
C GLN A 55 3.37 13.08 -5.59
N ALA A 56 2.41 12.38 -4.96
CA ALA A 56 1.81 12.84 -3.72
C ALA A 56 2.83 13.00 -2.60
N LEU A 57 3.79 12.07 -2.52
CA LEU A 57 4.93 12.14 -1.59
C LEU A 57 5.96 13.19 -1.99
N LYS A 58 6.21 13.37 -3.30
CA LYS A 58 7.14 14.38 -3.82
C LYS A 58 6.63 15.78 -3.59
N TYR A 59 5.37 16.05 -3.89
CA TYR A 59 4.75 17.37 -3.85
C TYR A 59 3.98 17.64 -2.54
N ASN A 60 4.24 16.84 -1.51
CA ASN A 60 3.75 17.06 -0.14
C ASN A 60 2.22 17.07 0.01
N ARG A 61 1.48 16.36 -0.87
CA ARG A 61 0.01 16.27 -0.76
C ARG A 61 -0.44 15.61 0.55
N VAL A 62 0.40 14.76 1.12
CA VAL A 62 0.15 13.99 2.36
C VAL A 62 1.04 14.44 3.53
N ASP A 63 1.58 15.66 3.51
CA ASP A 63 2.56 16.09 4.52
C ASP A 63 1.97 16.16 5.94
N ASN A 64 0.71 16.54 6.06
CA ASN A 64 0.02 16.63 7.35
C ASN A 64 -0.64 15.32 7.78
N MET A 65 -0.26 14.20 7.14
CA MET A 65 -0.80 12.88 7.48
C MET A 65 0.25 12.01 8.16
N GLN A 66 -0.23 11.21 9.09
CA GLN A 66 0.50 10.11 9.70
C GLN A 66 -0.30 8.83 9.45
N PHE A 67 0.30 7.87 8.80
CA PHE A 67 -0.30 6.56 8.55
C PHE A 67 0.00 5.60 9.68
N ASP A 68 -0.97 4.77 10.06
CA ASP A 68 -0.69 3.65 10.95
C ASP A 68 0.19 2.62 10.25
N VAL A 69 -0.10 2.32 8.98
CA VAL A 69 0.64 1.33 8.18
C VAL A 69 0.97 1.89 6.81
N GLY A 70 2.24 1.86 6.46
CA GLY A 70 2.74 2.10 5.09
C GLY A 70 3.18 0.80 4.44
N ILE A 71 2.61 0.49 3.28
CA ILE A 71 2.88 -0.75 2.55
C ILE A 71 3.67 -0.43 1.28
N PHE A 72 4.82 -1.07 1.09
CA PHE A 72 5.61 -0.98 -0.13
C PHE A 72 5.55 -2.32 -0.87
N LEU A 73 4.79 -2.35 -1.97
CA LEU A 73 4.52 -3.58 -2.71
C LEU A 73 5.64 -3.92 -3.70
N ASN A 74 5.95 -2.98 -4.58
CA ASN A 74 6.98 -3.14 -5.61
C ASN A 74 7.42 -1.79 -6.18
N ILE A 75 8.47 -1.83 -6.99
CA ILE A 75 8.93 -0.71 -7.81
C ILE A 75 9.53 -1.25 -9.11
N SER A 76 9.27 -0.55 -10.19
CA SER A 76 9.87 -0.77 -11.51
C SER A 76 10.15 0.57 -12.16
N GLU A 77 10.94 0.59 -13.22
CA GLU A 77 11.16 1.81 -14.00
C GLU A 77 9.85 2.25 -14.65
N ASP A 78 9.25 3.29 -14.09
CA ASP A 78 8.00 3.90 -14.53
C ASP A 78 7.98 5.37 -14.11
N HIS A 79 7.02 6.15 -14.62
CA HIS A 79 6.84 7.58 -14.27
C HIS A 79 8.07 8.46 -14.48
N ILE A 80 9.03 8.02 -15.31
CA ILE A 80 10.23 8.81 -15.63
C ILE A 80 9.89 9.74 -16.78
N SER A 81 9.71 11.01 -16.47
CA SER A 81 9.42 12.07 -17.43
C SER A 81 9.83 13.43 -16.86
N LEU A 82 9.96 14.44 -17.74
CA LEU A 82 10.30 15.81 -17.32
C LEU A 82 9.21 16.44 -16.41
N ILE A 83 8.01 15.90 -16.42
CA ILE A 83 6.86 16.45 -15.67
C ILE A 83 6.68 15.73 -14.32
N GLU A 84 7.01 14.43 -14.25
CA GLU A 84 6.80 13.62 -13.05
C GLU A 84 8.10 13.47 -12.26
N HIS A 85 8.99 12.61 -12.74
CA HIS A 85 10.28 12.35 -12.11
C HIS A 85 11.40 12.44 -13.15
N PRO A 86 12.43 13.25 -12.93
CA PRO A 86 13.52 13.41 -13.88
C PRO A 86 14.33 12.13 -14.09
N ASP A 87 14.37 11.26 -13.09
CA ASP A 87 15.07 9.98 -13.14
C ASP A 87 14.47 8.96 -12.14
N PHE A 88 14.94 7.73 -12.23
CA PHE A 88 14.50 6.64 -11.36
C PHE A 88 14.83 6.89 -9.87
N GLU A 89 15.94 7.55 -9.59
CA GLU A 89 16.34 7.83 -8.20
C GLU A 89 15.37 8.82 -7.52
N ASP A 90 14.96 9.86 -8.22
CA ASP A 90 13.94 10.80 -7.73
C ASP A 90 12.59 10.11 -7.53
N TYR A 91 12.19 9.22 -8.45
CA TYR A 91 10.98 8.41 -8.32
C TYR A 91 11.04 7.49 -7.11
N PHE A 92 12.12 6.70 -7.01
CA PHE A 92 12.28 5.73 -5.92
C PHE A 92 12.39 6.42 -4.56
N SER A 93 13.24 7.43 -4.45
CA SER A 93 13.38 8.21 -3.21
C SER A 93 12.08 8.86 -2.78
N SER A 94 11.26 9.31 -3.73
CA SER A 94 9.94 9.86 -3.44
C SER A 94 8.99 8.82 -2.85
N LYS A 95 8.94 7.60 -3.41
CA LYS A 95 8.12 6.50 -2.86
C LYS A 95 8.57 6.08 -1.46
N LEU A 96 9.86 6.06 -1.20
CA LEU A 96 10.41 5.66 0.12
C LEU A 96 10.00 6.62 1.25
N LYS A 97 9.62 7.86 0.96
CA LYS A 97 9.11 8.81 1.96
C LYS A 97 7.88 8.30 2.72
N ILE A 98 7.16 7.32 2.20
CA ILE A 98 6.00 6.70 2.87
C ILE A 98 6.38 6.17 4.27
N PHE A 99 7.57 5.62 4.44
CA PHE A 99 8.01 5.08 5.72
C PHE A 99 8.20 6.17 6.79
N GLY A 100 8.71 7.34 6.41
CA GLY A 100 8.82 8.49 7.32
C GLY A 100 7.47 9.07 7.76
N LYS A 101 6.38 8.67 7.08
CA LYS A 101 5.00 9.06 7.40
C LYS A 101 4.17 7.91 7.99
N SER A 102 4.79 6.76 8.25
CA SER A 102 4.09 5.56 8.73
C SER A 102 4.64 5.10 10.05
N ARG A 103 3.73 4.70 10.92
CA ARG A 103 4.11 4.11 12.21
C ARG A 103 4.66 2.70 12.03
N TYR A 104 4.00 1.88 11.22
CA TYR A 104 4.41 0.52 10.89
C TYR A 104 4.70 0.42 9.39
N GLY A 105 5.75 -0.32 9.02
CA GLY A 105 6.10 -0.61 7.63
C GLY A 105 5.73 -2.03 7.26
N VAL A 106 5.24 -2.24 6.03
CA VAL A 106 5.08 -3.56 5.43
C VAL A 106 5.84 -3.60 4.12
N VAL A 107 6.75 -4.55 3.95
CA VAL A 107 7.68 -4.62 2.83
C VAL A 107 7.60 -5.96 2.11
N ASN A 108 7.43 -5.90 0.79
CA ASN A 108 7.58 -7.06 -0.08
C ASN A 108 9.06 -7.36 -0.29
N MET A 109 9.52 -8.50 0.21
CA MET A 109 10.91 -8.96 0.02
C MET A 109 11.19 -9.48 -1.40
N ASP A 110 10.16 -9.73 -2.19
CA ASP A 110 10.29 -10.18 -3.58
C ASP A 110 10.41 -9.00 -4.57
N ALA A 111 10.26 -7.78 -4.08
CA ALA A 111 10.38 -6.57 -4.89
C ALA A 111 11.82 -6.31 -5.35
N ASP A 112 11.97 -5.68 -6.51
CA ASP A 112 13.26 -5.13 -6.91
C ASP A 112 13.75 -4.13 -5.85
N PHE A 113 15.06 -4.13 -5.59
CA PHE A 113 15.69 -3.27 -4.57
C PHE A 113 15.18 -3.48 -3.13
N ALA A 114 14.69 -4.68 -2.78
CA ALA A 114 14.15 -5.01 -1.45
C ALA A 114 15.09 -4.62 -0.31
N ASP A 115 16.40 -4.81 -0.46
CA ASP A 115 17.40 -4.44 0.57
C ASP A 115 17.37 -2.93 0.89
N ARG A 116 17.23 -2.09 -0.12
CA ARG A 116 17.11 -0.64 0.06
C ARG A 116 15.79 -0.28 0.72
N ILE A 117 14.69 -0.88 0.27
CA ILE A 117 13.35 -0.67 0.85
C ILE A 117 13.35 -1.04 2.33
N LEU A 118 13.90 -2.21 2.68
CA LEU A 118 14.05 -2.67 4.06
C LEU A 118 14.94 -1.74 4.90
N LYS A 119 16.01 -1.21 4.33
CA LYS A 119 16.88 -0.25 5.02
C LYS A 119 16.12 1.03 5.37
N GLU A 120 15.40 1.60 4.41
CA GLU A 120 14.64 2.85 4.60
C GLU A 120 13.41 2.66 5.50
N SER A 121 12.80 1.46 5.52
CA SER A 121 11.64 1.16 6.39
C SER A 121 12.00 1.12 7.89
N LYS A 122 13.28 1.03 8.25
CA LYS A 122 13.73 0.98 9.66
C LYS A 122 13.41 2.22 10.49
N VAL A 123 12.95 3.30 9.87
CA VAL A 123 12.44 4.48 10.58
C VAL A 123 11.08 4.23 11.23
N CYS A 124 10.34 3.19 10.79
CA CYS A 124 9.09 2.77 11.40
C CYS A 124 9.34 2.09 12.76
N GLU A 125 8.35 2.15 13.65
CA GLU A 125 8.42 1.49 14.97
C GLU A 125 8.56 -0.04 14.85
N LYS A 126 7.91 -0.64 13.84
CA LYS A 126 8.00 -2.05 13.49
C LYS A 126 7.85 -2.21 11.98
N VAL A 127 8.62 -3.13 11.43
CA VAL A 127 8.51 -3.55 10.03
C VAL A 127 8.07 -4.99 10.00
N LEU A 128 7.08 -5.30 9.16
CA LEU A 128 6.70 -6.66 8.78
C LEU A 128 7.10 -6.89 7.33
N THR A 129 7.55 -8.07 7.06
CA THR A 129 7.95 -8.51 5.72
C THR A 129 7.01 -9.57 5.18
N PHE A 130 6.80 -9.58 3.87
CA PHE A 130 6.15 -10.69 3.21
C PHE A 130 6.91 -11.12 1.95
N SER A 131 6.78 -12.40 1.60
CA SER A 131 7.44 -12.98 0.44
C SER A 131 6.72 -14.24 -0.03
N THR A 132 6.86 -14.55 -1.30
CA THR A 132 6.51 -15.85 -1.87
C THR A 132 7.75 -16.72 -2.15
N LYS A 133 8.95 -16.16 -1.99
CA LYS A 133 10.23 -16.81 -2.32
C LYS A 133 11.11 -17.05 -1.08
N ASN A 134 11.01 -16.19 -0.08
CA ASN A 134 11.83 -16.26 1.13
C ASN A 134 11.02 -16.74 2.33
N PRO A 135 11.26 -17.98 2.84
CA PRO A 135 10.54 -18.53 3.99
C PRO A 135 10.86 -17.84 5.33
N GLU A 136 11.87 -16.97 5.39
CA GLU A 136 12.23 -16.20 6.59
C GLU A 136 11.42 -14.89 6.71
N ALA A 137 10.55 -14.58 5.74
CA ALA A 137 9.65 -13.44 5.85
C ALA A 137 8.63 -13.65 6.99
N ASP A 138 8.20 -12.57 7.63
CA ASP A 138 7.19 -12.63 8.70
C ASP A 138 5.87 -13.24 8.21
N VAL A 139 5.55 -13.04 6.93
CA VAL A 139 4.41 -13.65 6.23
C VAL A 139 4.93 -14.33 4.97
N TYR A 140 4.92 -15.63 4.95
CA TYR A 140 5.39 -16.42 3.81
C TYR A 140 4.23 -17.10 3.09
N GLY A 141 4.02 -16.74 1.82
CA GLY A 141 3.05 -17.39 0.94
C GLY A 141 3.73 -18.48 0.10
N TYR A 142 3.19 -19.70 0.09
CA TYR A 142 3.77 -20.82 -0.64
C TYR A 142 2.69 -21.77 -1.17
N GLU A 143 3.09 -22.76 -1.96
CA GLU A 143 2.18 -23.70 -2.62
C GLU A 143 1.04 -23.01 -3.39
N ILE A 144 1.39 -21.91 -4.07
CA ILE A 144 0.42 -21.09 -4.80
C ILE A 144 0.01 -21.82 -6.06
N GLN A 145 -1.28 -22.09 -6.20
CA GLN A 145 -1.83 -22.82 -7.34
C GLN A 145 -3.21 -22.31 -7.73
N LYS A 146 -3.57 -22.57 -8.98
CA LYS A 146 -4.88 -22.24 -9.53
C LYS A 146 -5.82 -23.42 -9.40
N ASP A 147 -6.99 -23.19 -8.80
CA ASP A 147 -8.07 -24.18 -8.67
C ASP A 147 -9.36 -23.60 -9.28
N GLY A 148 -9.59 -23.89 -10.57
CA GLY A 148 -10.71 -23.32 -11.32
C GLY A 148 -10.63 -21.79 -11.45
N HIS A 149 -11.51 -21.09 -10.74
CA HIS A 149 -11.56 -19.63 -10.67
C HIS A 149 -10.92 -19.06 -9.39
N GLU A 150 -10.38 -19.92 -8.57
CA GLU A 150 -9.76 -19.54 -7.30
C GLU A 150 -8.23 -19.64 -7.38
N THR A 151 -7.56 -18.81 -6.62
CA THR A 151 -6.15 -18.98 -6.27
C THR A 151 -6.09 -19.55 -4.85
N VAL A 152 -5.46 -20.71 -4.71
CA VAL A 152 -5.28 -21.41 -3.43
C VAL A 152 -3.81 -21.34 -3.06
N PHE A 153 -3.51 -21.01 -1.82
CA PHE A 153 -2.14 -20.90 -1.33
C PHE A 153 -2.07 -21.09 0.18
N MET A 154 -0.92 -21.52 0.65
CA MET A 154 -0.60 -21.58 2.07
C MET A 154 -0.01 -20.25 2.53
N VAL A 155 -0.33 -19.83 3.73
CA VAL A 155 0.28 -18.69 4.41
C VAL A 155 0.82 -19.12 5.75
N LYS A 156 2.14 -18.95 5.92
CA LYS A 156 2.83 -19.19 7.17
C LYS A 156 3.24 -17.87 7.81
N THR A 157 2.97 -17.76 9.10
CA THR A 157 3.41 -16.68 9.97
C THR A 157 3.95 -17.27 11.27
N GLU A 158 4.37 -16.43 12.20
CA GLU A 158 4.69 -16.88 13.57
C GLU A 158 3.47 -17.47 14.31
N LEU A 159 2.26 -17.07 13.93
CA LEU A 159 1.01 -17.40 14.65
C LEU A 159 0.25 -18.58 14.04
N PHE A 160 0.36 -18.81 12.72
CA PHE A 160 -0.40 -19.84 12.01
C PHE A 160 0.30 -20.29 10.73
N ASP A 161 -0.15 -21.44 10.22
CA ASP A 161 0.23 -22.00 8.92
C ASP A 161 -1.04 -22.61 8.30
N GLU A 162 -1.74 -21.86 7.44
CA GLU A 162 -3.08 -22.17 6.98
C GLU A 162 -3.28 -21.95 5.48
N GLU A 163 -4.24 -22.68 4.89
CA GLU A 163 -4.68 -22.52 3.50
C GLU A 163 -5.61 -21.31 3.36
N PHE A 164 -5.37 -20.53 2.32
CA PHE A 164 -6.23 -19.44 1.89
C PHE A 164 -6.76 -19.66 0.48
N ARG A 165 -7.98 -19.19 0.23
CA ARG A 165 -8.64 -19.23 -1.08
C ARG A 165 -9.12 -17.85 -1.45
N LEU A 166 -8.74 -17.38 -2.64
CA LEU A 166 -9.17 -16.11 -3.19
C LEU A 166 -9.88 -16.35 -4.53
N THR A 167 -11.06 -15.77 -4.67
CA THR A 167 -11.83 -15.79 -5.93
C THR A 167 -11.36 -14.74 -6.93
N MET A 168 -10.18 -14.17 -6.74
CA MET A 168 -9.60 -13.21 -7.67
C MET A 168 -8.72 -13.94 -8.70
N PRO A 169 -8.96 -13.74 -10.01
CA PRO A 169 -8.06 -14.22 -11.04
C PRO A 169 -6.79 -13.36 -11.01
N GLY A 170 -5.71 -13.89 -10.51
CA GLY A 170 -4.47 -13.14 -10.38
C GLY A 170 -3.23 -14.01 -10.25
N LEU A 171 -2.92 -14.72 -11.33
CA LEU A 171 -1.57 -15.23 -11.63
C LEU A 171 -1.40 -15.27 -13.13
#